data_0d9130ea63c3fcd1e00af4c8ea6b8453
#
_entry.id   0d9130ea63c3fcd1e00af4c8ea6b8453
#
_cell.length_a   1.000
_cell.length_b   1.000
_cell.length_c   1.000
_cell.angle_alpha   90.00
_cell.angle_beta   90.00
_cell.angle_gamma   90.00
#
_symmetry.space_group_name_H-M   'P 1'
#
loop_
_entity.id
_entity.type
_entity.pdbx_description
1 polymer ?
#
loop_
_entity_poly.entity_id
_entity_poly.type
_entity_poly.pdbx_seq_one_letter_code
_entity_poly.pdbx_strand_id
1 'polypeptide(L)'
;SRGTGAQVCDHYSRLARQKHKDLPKELNFLAWLDLDSADGREYWAAMELMGKYASANHYLIHKHIARHLGAGVLLDIENHHNFAWKERHGGRDLIVHRKGATPAGVGVLGVIPGSMASPTFVARGKGNAESLNSASHGAGRVMSRHQAKKSFNWEMVQPYLDERGVKLISAGLDEVPMVYKNIEEVMAAQTDLVEPLAKFFPRLVKMAPAGERAED
;
A
#
# COMPACT_ATOMS: atom_id res chain seq x y z
N SER A 1 -2.78 14.57 1.15
CA SER A 1 -2.64 13.87 -0.16
C SER A 1 -3.79 12.91 -0.42
N ARG A 2 -4.25 12.19 0.60
CA ARG A 2 -5.29 11.16 0.48
C ARG A 2 -6.63 11.73 -0.04
N GLY A 3 -7.18 12.77 0.57
CA GLY A 3 -8.44 13.39 0.13
C GLY A 3 -8.36 13.98 -1.28
N THR A 4 -7.23 14.59 -1.65
CA THR A 4 -7.00 15.12 -2.99
C THR A 4 -6.94 13.99 -4.04
N GLY A 5 -6.23 12.90 -3.73
CA GLY A 5 -6.18 11.72 -4.59
C GLY A 5 -7.55 11.08 -4.80
N ALA A 6 -8.38 10.98 -3.75
CA ALA A 6 -9.74 10.47 -3.85
C ALA A 6 -10.61 11.34 -4.78
N GLN A 7 -10.55 12.67 -4.67
CA GLN A 7 -11.29 13.59 -5.54
C GLN A 7 -10.91 13.43 -7.02
N VAL A 8 -9.60 13.29 -7.31
CA VAL A 8 -9.11 13.03 -8.67
C VAL A 8 -9.63 11.69 -9.18
N CYS A 9 -9.52 10.62 -8.36
CA CYS A 9 -10.03 9.29 -8.69
C CYS A 9 -11.54 9.32 -8.99
N ASP A 10 -12.33 9.96 -8.15
CA ASP A 10 -13.79 10.08 -8.33
C ASP A 10 -14.17 10.84 -9.59
N HIS A 11 -13.42 11.89 -9.95
CA HIS A 11 -13.65 12.65 -11.18
C HIS A 11 -13.50 11.75 -12.40
N TYR A 12 -12.36 11.07 -12.56
CA TYR A 12 -12.10 10.23 -13.73
C TYR A 12 -12.91 8.94 -13.73
N SER A 13 -13.24 8.39 -12.57
CA SER A 13 -14.17 7.24 -12.47
C SER A 13 -15.58 7.60 -12.97
N ARG A 14 -16.08 8.79 -12.65
CA ARG A 14 -17.36 9.28 -13.21
C ARG A 14 -17.29 9.47 -14.72
N LEU A 15 -16.19 10.07 -15.21
CA LEU A 15 -15.98 10.28 -16.64
C LEU A 15 -15.92 8.94 -17.39
N ALA A 16 -15.18 7.96 -16.89
CA ALA A 16 -15.11 6.61 -17.46
C ALA A 16 -16.50 5.95 -17.53
N ARG A 17 -17.28 5.99 -16.45
CA ARG A 17 -18.65 5.43 -16.43
C ARG A 17 -19.58 6.13 -17.40
N GLN A 18 -19.42 7.43 -17.64
CA GLN A 18 -20.23 8.15 -18.63
C GLN A 18 -19.94 7.68 -20.07
N LYS A 19 -18.72 7.19 -20.35
CA LYS A 19 -18.34 6.63 -21.64
C LYS A 19 -18.76 5.18 -21.84
N HIS A 20 -18.98 4.44 -20.76
CA HIS A 20 -19.33 3.02 -20.75
C HIS A 20 -20.69 2.79 -20.09
N LYS A 21 -21.73 3.49 -20.57
CA LYS A 21 -23.11 3.39 -20.07
C LYS A 21 -23.76 2.03 -20.31
N ASP A 22 -23.22 1.26 -21.24
CA ASP A 22 -23.63 -0.10 -21.61
C ASP A 22 -23.12 -1.16 -20.63
N LEU A 23 -22.17 -0.83 -19.74
CA LEU A 23 -21.73 -1.76 -18.72
C LEU A 23 -22.85 -2.06 -17.70
N PRO A 24 -23.05 -3.33 -17.33
CA PRO A 24 -23.90 -3.70 -16.20
C PRO A 24 -23.48 -2.93 -14.93
N LYS A 25 -24.46 -2.59 -14.07
CA LYS A 25 -24.20 -1.81 -12.84
C LYS A 25 -23.15 -2.45 -11.95
N GLU A 26 -23.13 -3.78 -11.89
CA GLU A 26 -22.19 -4.59 -11.11
C GLU A 26 -20.75 -4.46 -11.63
N LEU A 27 -20.57 -4.08 -12.89
CA LEU A 27 -19.27 -3.92 -13.56
C LEU A 27 -18.87 -2.45 -13.76
N ASN A 28 -19.64 -1.50 -13.28
CA ASN A 28 -19.36 -0.06 -13.44
C ASN A 28 -17.99 0.37 -12.87
N PHE A 29 -17.44 -0.37 -11.91
CA PHE A 29 -16.10 -0.12 -11.36
C PHE A 29 -14.96 -0.55 -12.31
N LEU A 30 -15.28 -1.32 -13.36
CA LEU A 30 -14.35 -1.72 -14.42
C LEU A 30 -14.34 -0.75 -15.61
N ALA A 31 -15.13 0.33 -15.58
CA ALA A 31 -15.11 1.34 -16.62
C ALA A 31 -13.70 1.95 -16.79
N TRP A 32 -13.29 2.19 -18.01
CA TRP A 32 -11.93 2.63 -18.35
C TRP A 32 -11.92 3.90 -19.21
N LEU A 33 -10.75 4.48 -19.34
CA LEU A 33 -10.43 5.55 -20.29
C LEU A 33 -9.34 5.04 -21.22
N ASP A 34 -9.56 5.19 -22.52
CA ASP A 34 -8.56 4.88 -23.53
C ASP A 34 -7.41 5.90 -23.41
N LEU A 35 -6.18 5.41 -23.25
CA LEU A 35 -4.99 6.26 -23.07
C LEU A 35 -4.67 7.10 -24.32
N ASP A 36 -5.14 6.70 -25.50
CA ASP A 36 -4.97 7.47 -26.73
C ASP A 36 -6.02 8.60 -26.86
N SER A 37 -7.04 8.58 -26.01
CA SER A 37 -8.02 9.66 -25.91
C SER A 37 -7.47 10.87 -25.13
N ALA A 38 -8.12 12.04 -25.32
CA ALA A 38 -7.78 13.23 -24.54
C ALA A 38 -7.97 12.99 -23.04
N ASP A 39 -9.11 12.40 -22.65
CA ASP A 39 -9.44 12.14 -21.24
C ASP A 39 -8.50 11.11 -20.61
N GLY A 40 -8.09 10.09 -21.38
CA GLY A 40 -7.12 9.09 -20.88
C GLY A 40 -5.74 9.68 -20.64
N ARG A 41 -5.27 10.56 -21.52
CA ARG A 41 -4.00 11.29 -21.32
C ARG A 41 -4.07 12.24 -20.14
N GLU A 42 -5.17 12.94 -19.97
CA GLU A 42 -5.40 13.83 -18.84
C GLU A 42 -5.43 13.07 -17.51
N TYR A 43 -6.16 11.95 -17.46
CA TYR A 43 -6.17 11.05 -16.31
C TYR A 43 -4.76 10.56 -15.95
N TRP A 44 -3.99 10.12 -16.96
CA TRP A 44 -2.62 9.66 -16.73
C TRP A 44 -1.74 10.75 -16.13
N ALA A 45 -1.80 11.95 -16.67
CA ALA A 45 -1.05 13.10 -16.14
C ALA A 45 -1.48 13.47 -14.72
N ALA A 46 -2.78 13.44 -14.42
CA ALA A 46 -3.32 13.68 -13.09
C ALA A 46 -2.86 12.59 -12.09
N MET A 47 -2.88 11.32 -12.48
CA MET A 47 -2.40 10.21 -11.66
C MET A 47 -0.90 10.34 -11.35
N GLU A 48 -0.07 10.67 -12.35
CA GLU A 48 1.36 10.91 -12.13
C GLU A 48 1.60 12.11 -11.20
N LEU A 49 0.84 13.18 -11.34
CA LEU A 49 0.91 14.33 -10.42
C LEU A 49 0.57 13.94 -8.98
N MET A 50 -0.47 13.12 -8.79
CA MET A 50 -0.82 12.61 -7.45
C MET A 50 0.24 11.69 -6.88
N GLY A 51 0.89 10.87 -7.71
CA GLY A 51 2.05 10.07 -7.31
C GLY A 51 3.21 10.93 -6.80
N LYS A 52 3.60 11.95 -7.56
CA LYS A 52 4.64 12.91 -7.16
C LYS A 52 4.27 13.67 -5.88
N TYR A 53 3.01 14.06 -5.74
CA TYR A 53 2.50 14.73 -4.54
C TYR A 53 2.58 13.80 -3.31
N ALA A 54 2.21 12.52 -3.45
CA ALA A 54 2.32 11.54 -2.38
C ALA A 54 3.80 11.32 -1.97
N SER A 55 4.69 11.18 -2.95
CA SER A 55 6.14 11.04 -2.71
C SER A 55 6.72 12.25 -1.96
N ALA A 56 6.42 13.47 -2.41
CA ALA A 56 6.85 14.68 -1.73
C ALA A 56 6.33 14.75 -0.27
N ASN A 57 5.09 14.30 -0.04
CA ASN A 57 4.51 14.24 1.30
C ASN A 57 5.24 13.21 2.19
N HIS A 58 5.54 12.01 1.68
CA HIS A 58 6.34 11.00 2.39
C HIS A 58 7.72 11.54 2.75
N TYR A 59 8.43 12.14 1.79
CA TYR A 59 9.73 12.76 2.03
C TYR A 59 9.69 13.77 3.18
N LEU A 60 8.69 14.67 3.19
CA LEU A 60 8.55 15.68 4.24
C LEU A 60 8.25 15.03 5.60
N ILE A 61 7.40 14.01 5.65
CA ILE A 61 7.09 13.26 6.88
C ILE A 61 8.37 12.60 7.42
N HIS A 62 9.10 11.86 6.59
CA HIS A 62 10.35 11.21 6.98
C HIS A 62 11.38 12.23 7.49
N LYS A 63 11.56 13.34 6.78
CA LYS A 63 12.46 14.43 7.18
C LYS A 63 12.08 15.02 8.54
N HIS A 64 10.79 15.27 8.78
CA HIS A 64 10.32 15.79 10.06
C HIS A 64 10.53 14.80 11.20
N ILE A 65 10.20 13.52 10.99
CA ILE A 65 10.40 12.47 11.99
C ILE A 65 11.89 12.33 12.32
N ALA A 66 12.78 12.21 11.32
CA ALA A 66 14.22 12.11 11.53
C ALA A 66 14.77 13.30 12.33
N ARG A 67 14.33 14.53 12.00
CA ARG A 67 14.71 15.73 12.74
C ARG A 67 14.27 15.70 14.21
N HIS A 68 13.02 15.27 14.47
CA HIS A 68 12.51 15.20 15.85
C HIS A 68 13.19 14.11 16.69
N LEU A 69 13.65 13.05 16.03
CA LEU A 69 14.41 11.98 16.68
C LEU A 69 15.90 12.31 16.82
N GLY A 70 16.38 13.38 16.22
CA GLY A 70 17.84 13.68 16.14
C GLY A 70 18.62 12.63 15.36
N ALA A 71 17.97 11.90 14.43
CA ALA A 71 18.54 10.77 13.71
C ALA A 71 19.09 11.18 12.35
N GLY A 72 20.27 10.64 11.99
CA GLY A 72 20.79 10.67 10.63
C GLY A 72 20.11 9.58 9.78
N VAL A 73 19.61 9.94 8.60
CA VAL A 73 19.01 8.98 7.66
C VAL A 73 20.12 8.33 6.84
N LEU A 74 20.27 7.01 6.93
CA LEU A 74 21.22 6.22 6.15
C LEU A 74 20.60 5.69 4.85
N LEU A 75 19.32 5.36 4.89
CA LEU A 75 18.57 4.82 3.76
C LEU A 75 17.12 5.26 3.86
N ASP A 76 16.56 5.78 2.78
CA ASP A 76 15.14 6.09 2.63
C ASP A 76 14.56 5.21 1.52
N ILE A 77 13.43 4.55 1.82
CA ILE A 77 12.75 3.64 0.89
C ILE A 77 11.29 4.06 0.82
N GLU A 78 10.81 4.25 -0.39
CA GLU A 78 9.43 4.57 -0.68
C GLU A 78 8.84 3.59 -1.69
N ASN A 79 7.62 3.14 -1.44
CA ASN A 79 6.88 2.26 -2.35
C ASN A 79 5.50 2.83 -2.66
N HIS A 80 5.15 2.87 -3.94
CA HIS A 80 3.77 2.99 -4.37
C HIS A 80 3.14 1.59 -4.45
N HIS A 81 2.03 1.37 -3.76
CA HIS A 81 1.29 0.10 -3.72
C HIS A 81 -0.15 0.20 -4.26
N ASN A 82 -0.50 1.38 -4.79
CA ASN A 82 -1.77 1.66 -5.47
C ASN A 82 -1.50 2.66 -6.60
N PHE A 83 -0.94 2.17 -7.70
CA PHE A 83 -0.48 2.99 -8.81
C PHE A 83 -0.43 2.18 -10.10
N ALA A 84 -0.21 2.83 -11.25
CA ALA A 84 0.00 2.20 -12.55
C ALA A 84 1.28 2.68 -13.21
N TRP A 85 1.97 1.78 -13.88
CA TRP A 85 3.25 2.03 -14.56
C TRP A 85 3.19 1.61 -16.01
N LYS A 86 3.86 2.35 -16.89
CA LYS A 86 4.18 1.91 -18.25
C LYS A 86 5.46 1.08 -18.17
N GLU A 87 5.36 -0.21 -18.41
CA GLU A 87 6.45 -1.16 -18.27
C GLU A 87 6.55 -2.07 -19.50
N ARG A 88 7.74 -2.59 -19.79
CA ARG A 88 7.97 -3.54 -20.87
C ARG A 88 8.16 -4.95 -20.32
N HIS A 89 7.26 -5.86 -20.68
CA HIS A 89 7.29 -7.26 -20.27
C HIS A 89 7.11 -8.18 -21.48
N GLY A 90 7.98 -9.18 -21.63
CA GLY A 90 7.91 -10.15 -22.74
C GLY A 90 7.90 -9.48 -24.12
N GLY A 91 8.64 -8.36 -24.29
CA GLY A 91 8.70 -7.60 -25.53
C GLY A 91 7.50 -6.68 -25.80
N ARG A 92 6.48 -6.66 -24.94
CA ARG A 92 5.28 -5.82 -25.06
C ARG A 92 5.28 -4.66 -24.08
N ASP A 93 4.80 -3.50 -24.48
CA ASP A 93 4.57 -2.37 -23.62
C ASP A 93 3.20 -2.55 -22.93
N LEU A 94 3.20 -2.55 -21.62
CA LEU A 94 2.04 -2.83 -20.77
C LEU A 94 1.79 -1.69 -19.78
N ILE A 95 0.54 -1.53 -19.39
CA ILE A 95 0.16 -0.75 -18.20
C ILE A 95 0.02 -1.73 -17.04
N VAL A 96 0.99 -1.72 -16.13
CA VAL A 96 0.99 -2.61 -14.97
C VAL A 96 0.37 -1.89 -13.78
N HIS A 97 -0.81 -2.33 -13.38
CA HIS A 97 -1.51 -1.84 -12.20
C HIS A 97 -1.11 -2.65 -10.98
N ARG A 98 -0.67 -1.98 -9.92
CA ARG A 98 -0.42 -2.62 -8.62
C ARG A 98 -1.31 -2.00 -7.57
N LYS A 99 -2.18 -2.83 -6.97
CA LYS A 99 -2.93 -2.55 -5.75
C LYS A 99 -2.83 -3.76 -4.83
N GLY A 100 -2.31 -3.56 -3.62
CA GLY A 100 -1.96 -4.68 -2.76
C GLY A 100 -0.67 -5.39 -3.18
N ALA A 101 0.05 -4.82 -4.12
CA ALA A 101 1.35 -5.26 -4.61
C ALA A 101 2.31 -4.06 -4.71
N THR A 102 3.62 -4.32 -4.71
CA THR A 102 4.68 -3.32 -4.86
C THR A 102 5.63 -3.72 -5.97
N PRO A 103 6.30 -2.77 -6.65
CA PRO A 103 7.37 -3.09 -7.60
C PRO A 103 8.48 -3.92 -6.95
N ALA A 104 8.90 -4.99 -7.64
CA ALA A 104 9.96 -5.91 -7.21
C ALA A 104 10.89 -6.27 -8.38
N GLY A 105 11.18 -5.31 -9.25
CA GLY A 105 12.20 -5.45 -10.31
C GLY A 105 13.57 -5.78 -9.72
N VAL A 106 14.50 -6.24 -10.55
CA VAL A 106 15.85 -6.60 -10.12
C VAL A 106 16.51 -5.44 -9.34
N GLY A 107 16.88 -5.68 -8.09
CA GLY A 107 17.56 -4.70 -7.24
C GLY A 107 16.66 -3.63 -6.63
N VAL A 108 15.38 -3.56 -6.99
CA VAL A 108 14.44 -2.58 -6.43
C VAL A 108 14.23 -2.85 -4.95
N LEU A 109 14.47 -1.84 -4.12
CA LEU A 109 14.21 -1.93 -2.68
C LEU A 109 12.74 -1.67 -2.37
N GLY A 110 12.21 -2.41 -1.40
CA GLY A 110 10.83 -2.30 -0.97
C GLY A 110 10.66 -2.54 0.52
N VAL A 111 9.55 -2.06 1.04
CA VAL A 111 9.12 -2.26 2.43
C VAL A 111 7.84 -3.09 2.42
N ILE A 112 7.84 -4.21 3.15
CA ILE A 112 6.72 -5.15 3.23
C ILE A 112 6.30 -5.27 4.70
N PRO A 113 5.32 -4.48 5.17
CA PRO A 113 4.88 -4.47 6.56
C PRO A 113 4.01 -5.67 6.92
N GLY A 114 4.17 -6.15 8.15
CA GLY A 114 3.29 -7.13 8.76
C GLY A 114 2.06 -6.48 9.39
N SER A 115 2.13 -6.20 10.68
CA SER A 115 1.08 -5.55 11.45
C SER A 115 1.69 -4.63 12.52
N MET A 116 0.86 -3.99 13.35
CA MET A 116 1.35 -3.17 14.47
C MET A 116 2.18 -3.98 15.50
N ALA A 117 2.13 -5.31 15.48
CA ALA A 117 2.88 -6.17 16.39
C ALA A 117 3.72 -7.24 15.67
N SER A 118 3.77 -7.20 14.35
CA SER A 118 4.56 -8.10 13.49
C SER A 118 5.63 -7.32 12.76
N PRO A 119 6.76 -7.98 12.38
CA PRO A 119 7.85 -7.27 11.74
C PRO A 119 7.45 -6.67 10.38
N THR A 120 8.17 -5.62 10.02
CA THR A 120 8.23 -5.07 8.66
C THR A 120 9.53 -5.51 8.03
N PHE A 121 9.47 -6.01 6.80
CA PHE A 121 10.64 -6.41 6.04
C PHE A 121 11.11 -5.29 5.12
N VAL A 122 12.43 -5.08 5.09
CA VAL A 122 13.10 -4.43 3.97
C VAL A 122 13.54 -5.53 3.03
N ALA A 123 13.17 -5.44 1.77
CA ALA A 123 13.40 -6.48 0.78
C ALA A 123 13.95 -5.90 -0.53
N ARG A 124 14.64 -6.75 -1.28
CA ARG A 124 15.16 -6.46 -2.62
C ARG A 124 14.42 -7.31 -3.64
N GLY A 125 13.89 -6.68 -4.69
CA GLY A 125 13.23 -7.37 -5.79
C GLY A 125 14.18 -8.22 -6.62
N LYS A 126 13.70 -9.37 -7.07
CA LYS A 126 14.43 -10.33 -7.91
C LYS A 126 14.09 -10.24 -9.39
N GLY A 127 13.06 -9.46 -9.76
CA GLY A 127 12.67 -9.28 -11.16
C GLY A 127 12.00 -10.50 -11.77
N ASN A 128 11.10 -11.16 -11.02
CA ASN A 128 10.37 -12.31 -11.53
C ASN A 128 9.36 -11.86 -12.61
N ALA A 129 9.53 -12.37 -13.84
CA ALA A 129 8.72 -12.01 -14.99
C ALA A 129 7.27 -12.49 -14.88
N GLU A 130 7.03 -13.64 -14.24
CA GLU A 130 5.68 -14.21 -14.06
C GLU A 130 4.81 -13.38 -13.15
N SER A 131 5.42 -12.68 -12.19
CA SER A 131 4.74 -11.71 -11.32
C SER A 131 4.68 -10.29 -11.89
N LEU A 132 5.11 -10.07 -13.13
CA LEU A 132 5.33 -8.74 -13.72
C LEU A 132 6.20 -7.86 -12.83
N ASN A 133 7.31 -8.42 -12.31
CA ASN A 133 8.22 -7.75 -11.39
C ASN A 133 7.50 -7.18 -10.16
N SER A 134 6.59 -7.92 -9.57
CA SER A 134 5.78 -7.47 -8.44
C SER A 134 5.92 -8.44 -7.26
N ALA A 135 5.72 -7.92 -6.05
CA ALA A 135 5.65 -8.68 -4.81
C ALA A 135 4.49 -8.19 -3.94
N SER A 136 4.15 -8.91 -2.87
CA SER A 136 3.17 -8.46 -1.89
C SER A 136 3.59 -7.14 -1.27
N HIS A 137 2.65 -6.20 -1.08
CA HIS A 137 2.93 -4.92 -0.43
C HIS A 137 2.90 -5.00 1.10
N GLY A 138 2.48 -6.12 1.68
CA GLY A 138 2.34 -6.36 3.13
C GLY A 138 1.73 -7.71 3.42
N ALA A 139 1.43 -7.98 4.69
CA ALA A 139 0.88 -9.26 5.13
C ALA A 139 -0.48 -9.61 4.49
N GLY A 140 -1.27 -8.61 4.14
CA GLY A 140 -2.64 -8.80 3.69
C GLY A 140 -3.59 -9.15 4.84
N ARG A 141 -4.87 -8.90 4.65
CA ARG A 141 -5.89 -9.09 5.69
C ARG A 141 -6.57 -10.46 5.55
N VAL A 142 -6.97 -11.03 6.69
CA VAL A 142 -7.80 -12.25 6.75
C VAL A 142 -9.28 -11.93 6.96
N MET A 143 -9.62 -10.69 7.29
CA MET A 143 -11.01 -10.26 7.47
C MET A 143 -11.21 -8.79 7.10
N SER A 144 -12.47 -8.41 6.86
CA SER A 144 -12.85 -7.04 6.55
C SER A 144 -12.68 -6.10 7.76
N ARG A 145 -12.53 -4.78 7.51
CA ARG A 145 -12.48 -3.76 8.57
C ARG A 145 -13.73 -3.77 9.45
N HIS A 146 -14.90 -3.97 8.83
CA HIS A 146 -16.17 -4.05 9.56
C HIS A 146 -16.24 -5.25 10.51
N GLN A 147 -15.80 -6.42 10.04
CA GLN A 147 -15.75 -7.64 10.86
C GLN A 147 -14.76 -7.47 12.01
N ALA A 148 -13.59 -6.89 11.76
CA ALA A 148 -12.59 -6.64 12.80
C ALA A 148 -13.16 -5.80 13.95
N LYS A 149 -13.83 -4.67 13.64
CA LYS A 149 -14.46 -3.80 14.64
C LYS A 149 -15.54 -4.49 15.48
N LYS A 150 -16.16 -5.55 14.95
CA LYS A 150 -17.15 -6.37 15.68
C LYS A 150 -16.53 -7.48 16.51
N SER A 151 -15.36 -7.99 16.07
CA SER A 151 -14.74 -9.19 16.65
C SER A 151 -13.74 -8.90 17.76
N PHE A 152 -13.18 -7.68 17.81
CA PHE A 152 -12.11 -7.33 18.74
C PHE A 152 -12.46 -6.11 19.59
N ASN A 153 -11.87 -6.07 20.78
CA ASN A 153 -11.81 -4.90 21.66
C ASN A 153 -10.38 -4.71 22.18
N TRP A 154 -10.09 -3.55 22.79
CA TRP A 154 -8.75 -3.25 23.26
C TRP A 154 -8.32 -4.09 24.47
N GLU A 155 -9.24 -4.57 25.29
CA GLU A 155 -8.93 -5.47 26.40
C GLU A 155 -8.33 -6.80 25.92
N MET A 156 -8.76 -7.30 24.76
CA MET A 156 -8.22 -8.51 24.13
C MET A 156 -6.87 -8.24 23.45
N VAL A 157 -6.69 -7.04 22.89
CA VAL A 157 -5.52 -6.72 22.05
C VAL A 157 -4.34 -6.22 22.86
N GLN A 158 -4.58 -5.46 23.94
CA GLN A 158 -3.52 -4.81 24.72
C GLN A 158 -2.51 -5.82 25.28
N PRO A 159 -2.91 -6.94 25.89
CA PRO A 159 -1.95 -7.93 26.39
C PRO A 159 -1.03 -8.50 25.30
N TYR A 160 -1.55 -8.67 24.10
CA TYR A 160 -0.77 -9.14 22.94
C TYR A 160 0.28 -8.12 22.49
N LEU A 161 -0.02 -6.82 22.57
CA LEU A 161 0.92 -5.75 22.29
C LEU A 161 1.99 -5.64 23.39
N ASP A 162 1.58 -5.72 24.64
CA ASP A 162 2.46 -5.61 25.81
C ASP A 162 3.50 -6.74 25.83
N GLU A 163 3.08 -7.98 25.55
CA GLU A 163 3.98 -9.14 25.43
C GLU A 163 5.08 -8.91 24.38
N ARG A 164 4.78 -8.14 23.33
CA ARG A 164 5.72 -7.82 22.23
C ARG A 164 6.47 -6.50 22.45
N GLY A 165 6.24 -5.84 23.56
CA GLY A 165 6.86 -4.56 23.92
C GLY A 165 6.47 -3.44 22.97
N VAL A 166 5.23 -3.45 22.45
CA VAL A 166 4.69 -2.45 21.52
C VAL A 166 3.87 -1.43 22.31
N LYS A 167 4.31 -0.18 22.31
CA LYS A 167 3.55 0.95 22.86
C LYS A 167 2.62 1.51 21.80
N LEU A 168 1.31 1.38 22.03
CA LEU A 168 0.28 1.95 21.17
C LEU A 168 -0.04 3.39 21.58
N ILE A 169 0.09 4.35 20.65
CA ILE A 169 -0.36 5.73 20.84
C ILE A 169 -1.80 5.88 20.35
N SER A 170 -2.09 5.40 19.15
CA SER A 170 -3.44 5.39 18.57
C SER A 170 -3.54 4.36 17.46
N ALA A 171 -4.71 3.73 17.35
CA ALA A 171 -5.15 2.94 16.19
C ALA A 171 -6.66 2.70 16.24
N GLY A 172 -7.23 2.27 15.13
CA GLY A 172 -8.58 1.69 15.08
C GLY A 172 -8.56 0.17 15.32
N LEU A 173 -9.66 -0.38 15.82
CA LEU A 173 -9.82 -1.85 16.00
C LEU A 173 -9.78 -2.62 14.68
N ASP A 174 -9.98 -1.94 13.56
CA ASP A 174 -9.82 -2.52 12.23
C ASP A 174 -8.37 -2.78 11.82
N GLU A 175 -7.39 -2.31 12.60
CA GLU A 175 -5.95 -2.48 12.33
C GLU A 175 -5.24 -3.38 13.35
N VAL A 176 -5.99 -4.07 14.23
CA VAL A 176 -5.40 -4.98 15.23
C VAL A 176 -4.60 -6.12 14.58
N PRO A 177 -3.56 -6.66 15.24
CA PRO A 177 -2.68 -7.66 14.63
C PRO A 177 -3.40 -8.89 14.08
N MET A 178 -4.45 -9.33 14.74
CA MET A 178 -5.22 -10.55 14.43
C MET A 178 -5.96 -10.49 13.09
N VAL A 179 -6.09 -9.30 12.49
CA VAL A 179 -6.77 -9.15 11.19
C VAL A 179 -5.85 -9.39 9.99
N TYR A 180 -4.57 -9.61 10.25
CA TYR A 180 -3.55 -9.80 9.23
C TYR A 180 -3.06 -11.26 9.17
N LYS A 181 -2.62 -11.68 7.98
CA LYS A 181 -1.90 -12.95 7.81
C LYS A 181 -0.56 -12.89 8.54
N ASN A 182 -0.01 -14.06 8.81
CA ASN A 182 1.34 -14.17 9.32
C ASN A 182 2.35 -13.68 8.26
N ILE A 183 3.07 -12.61 8.54
CA ILE A 183 3.99 -12.00 7.58
C ILE A 183 5.18 -12.93 7.25
N GLU A 184 5.62 -13.79 8.18
CA GLU A 184 6.70 -14.74 7.92
C GLU A 184 6.27 -15.78 6.87
N GLU A 185 5.02 -16.25 6.92
CA GLU A 185 4.44 -17.15 5.92
C GLU A 185 4.30 -16.45 4.57
N VAL A 186 3.86 -15.19 4.56
CA VAL A 186 3.77 -14.38 3.34
C VAL A 186 5.15 -14.21 2.70
N MET A 187 6.17 -13.93 3.50
CA MET A 187 7.54 -13.79 3.01
C MET A 187 8.12 -15.12 2.52
N ALA A 188 7.82 -16.23 3.20
CA ALA A 188 8.24 -17.57 2.78
C ALA A 188 7.60 -17.98 1.45
N ALA A 189 6.36 -17.54 1.18
CA ALA A 189 5.64 -17.85 -0.05
C ALA A 189 6.08 -17.02 -1.28
N GLN A 190 6.98 -16.05 -1.12
CA GLN A 190 7.44 -15.18 -2.21
C GLN A 190 8.97 -15.06 -2.29
N THR A 191 9.67 -16.13 -1.96
CA THR A 191 11.13 -16.20 -2.01
C THR A 191 11.71 -16.09 -3.42
N ASP A 192 10.91 -16.37 -4.43
CA ASP A 192 11.22 -16.18 -5.85
C ASP A 192 11.02 -14.73 -6.32
N LEU A 193 10.27 -13.92 -5.58
CA LEU A 193 9.94 -12.53 -5.91
C LEU A 193 10.88 -11.53 -5.25
N VAL A 194 11.26 -11.78 -3.99
CA VAL A 194 12.07 -10.86 -3.18
C VAL A 194 13.09 -11.58 -2.31
N GLU A 195 14.17 -10.88 -1.99
CA GLU A 195 15.19 -11.25 -1.02
C GLU A 195 15.01 -10.37 0.24
N PRO A 196 14.72 -10.93 1.43
CA PRO A 196 14.71 -10.17 2.67
C PRO A 196 16.12 -9.67 3.03
N LEU A 197 16.26 -8.38 3.28
CA LEU A 197 17.54 -7.76 3.68
C LEU A 197 17.58 -7.46 5.17
N ALA A 198 16.46 -7.00 5.75
CA ALA A 198 16.36 -6.63 7.14
C ALA A 198 14.92 -6.78 7.66
N LYS A 199 14.79 -6.89 8.98
CA LYS A 199 13.52 -6.85 9.71
C LYS A 199 13.51 -5.69 10.69
N PHE A 200 12.41 -4.95 10.72
CA PHE A 200 12.11 -3.94 11.72
C PHE A 200 10.96 -4.44 12.60
N PHE A 201 11.17 -4.48 13.90
CA PHE A 201 10.13 -4.85 14.88
C PHE A 201 9.51 -3.58 15.47
N PRO A 202 8.18 -3.40 15.36
CA PRO A 202 7.50 -2.22 15.91
C PRO A 202 7.72 -2.11 17.42
N ARG A 203 7.98 -0.88 17.92
CA ARG A 203 8.08 -0.55 19.35
C ARG A 203 7.12 0.55 19.74
N LEU A 204 6.83 1.43 18.80
CA LEU A 204 5.92 2.54 18.96
C LEU A 204 4.98 2.58 17.77
N VAL A 205 3.68 2.59 18.00
CA VAL A 205 2.67 2.57 16.93
C VAL A 205 1.74 3.77 17.06
N LYS A 206 1.66 4.53 15.98
CA LYS A 206 0.70 5.62 15.79
C LYS A 206 0.04 5.43 14.43
N MET A 207 -1.24 5.07 14.43
CA MET A 207 -2.09 4.94 13.26
C MET A 207 -3.28 5.89 13.37
N ALA A 208 -4.10 5.97 12.34
CA ALA A 208 -5.34 6.74 12.37
C ALA A 208 -6.20 6.30 13.57
N PRO A 209 -6.70 7.23 14.42
CA PRO A 209 -7.52 6.89 15.56
C PRO A 209 -8.87 6.32 15.13
N ALA A 210 -9.57 5.69 16.09
CA ALA A 210 -10.92 5.17 15.88
C ALA A 210 -11.87 6.32 15.46
N GLY A 211 -12.66 6.09 14.40
CA GLY A 211 -13.60 7.09 13.86
C GLY A 211 -13.07 7.88 12.66
N GLU A 212 -11.78 7.89 12.39
CA GLU A 212 -11.27 8.38 11.11
C GLU A 212 -11.69 7.43 9.97
N ARG A 213 -12.29 8.00 8.94
CA ARG A 213 -12.78 7.21 7.80
C ARG A 213 -11.60 6.62 7.04
N ALA A 214 -11.51 5.30 6.98
CA ALA A 214 -10.59 4.63 6.08
C ALA A 214 -11.08 4.84 4.65
N GLU A 215 -10.33 5.57 3.86
CA GLU A 215 -10.59 5.81 2.43
C GLU A 215 -9.78 4.79 1.62
N ASP A 216 -10.24 3.55 1.57
CA ASP A 216 -9.69 2.49 0.70
C ASP A 216 -10.59 2.28 -0.50
#